data_77ceb03f356f9c4ddb064b3a32698bf6
#
_entry.id   77ceb03f356f9c4ddb064b3a32698bf6
#
_cell.length_a   1.000
_cell.length_b   1.000
_cell.length_c   1.000
_cell.angle_alpha   90.00
_cell.angle_beta   90.00
_cell.angle_gamma   90.00
#
_symmetry.space_group_name_H-M   'P 1'
#
loop_
_entity.id
_entity.type
_entity.pdbx_description
1 polymer ?
#
loop_
_entity_poly.entity_id
_entity_poly.type
_entity_poly.pdbx_seq_one_letter_code
_entity_poly.pdbx_strand_id
1 'polypeptide(L)'
;MSQITIQPVDAGSHRKTSKKVSREMRKSEYKRNHLSVWGWIVRILFAILFAFPLVFMVVSSFKPDDEIMADLGSFKAFLPVGHVSMNNYSQVFTRVPAGRFLLNSVIITVVTVVLGVIVNSMAAFAIQRLQVKGKGIVFTFILATLMVPFETYAIPLLWWVNQLPKAQIDQFGLYFTKGWTNTLWVQIIPFVANAFSIYLYIQYFETIPRDLDEAARVDGAGWFKIYSRIVMPLSGPATATVVILSFLPMWNQYIWPLMVVQSEDLRPVMIGVQYFQQMTTSWGQIMAYSSVITVPVIIIFVLFQKQFVSSIAASGVKG
;
A
#
# COMPACT_ATOMS: atom_id res chain seq x y z
N MET A 1 -15.08 76.20 10.09
CA MET A 1 -15.95 75.07 10.54
C MET A 1 -16.68 74.58 9.32
N SER A 2 -16.20 73.60 8.64
CA SER A 2 -16.86 72.93 7.49
C SER A 2 -17.57 71.69 7.99
N GLN A 3 -18.87 71.65 7.82
CA GLN A 3 -19.73 70.54 8.18
C GLN A 3 -19.57 69.45 7.16
N ILE A 4 -19.15 68.26 7.58
CA ILE A 4 -19.09 67.04 6.78
C ILE A 4 -20.49 66.42 6.82
N THR A 5 -21.23 66.51 5.72
CA THR A 5 -22.52 65.86 5.54
C THR A 5 -22.29 64.40 5.20
N ILE A 6 -22.55 63.50 6.13
CA ILE A 6 -22.52 62.04 5.91
C ILE A 6 -23.82 61.65 5.19
N GLN A 7 -23.73 61.27 3.93
CA GLN A 7 -24.85 60.65 3.21
C GLN A 7 -25.18 59.27 3.76
N PRO A 8 -26.44 58.89 3.96
CA PRO A 8 -26.77 57.54 4.41
C PRO A 8 -26.48 56.52 3.32
N VAL A 9 -25.66 55.52 3.65
CA VAL A 9 -25.36 54.38 2.79
C VAL A 9 -26.64 53.58 2.57
N ASP A 10 -27.06 53.41 1.32
CA ASP A 10 -28.30 52.70 0.93
C ASP A 10 -28.17 51.19 1.29
N ALA A 11 -28.80 50.83 2.41
CA ALA A 11 -28.89 49.46 2.93
C ALA A 11 -29.62 48.48 1.98
N GLY A 12 -30.31 48.99 0.97
CA GLY A 12 -31.04 48.20 -0.01
C GLY A 12 -30.15 47.54 -1.08
N SER A 13 -29.01 48.19 -1.39
CA SER A 13 -28.10 47.70 -2.43
C SER A 13 -27.28 46.50 -1.93
N HIS A 14 -26.86 46.50 -0.66
CA HIS A 14 -26.13 45.39 -0.04
C HIS A 14 -26.95 44.09 0.12
N ARG A 15 -28.27 44.25 0.34
CA ARG A 15 -29.19 43.12 0.49
C ARG A 15 -29.50 42.42 -0.85
N LYS A 16 -29.50 43.17 -1.97
CA LYS A 16 -29.72 42.63 -3.33
C LYS A 16 -28.47 41.91 -3.83
N THR A 17 -27.25 42.42 -3.58
CA THR A 17 -25.99 41.80 -3.95
C THR A 17 -25.74 40.50 -3.15
N SER A 18 -26.01 40.49 -1.84
CA SER A 18 -25.91 39.29 -1.00
C SER A 18 -26.83 38.15 -1.47
N LYS A 19 -28.11 38.48 -1.83
CA LYS A 19 -29.05 37.47 -2.37
C LYS A 19 -28.66 36.96 -3.76
N LYS A 20 -28.03 37.79 -4.59
CA LYS A 20 -27.55 37.36 -5.92
C LYS A 20 -26.34 36.44 -5.82
N VAL A 21 -25.38 36.76 -4.95
CA VAL A 21 -24.20 35.94 -4.65
C VAL A 21 -24.60 34.59 -4.04
N SER A 22 -25.52 34.57 -3.08
CA SER A 22 -26.01 33.33 -2.49
C SER A 22 -26.78 32.44 -3.48
N ARG A 23 -27.50 33.06 -4.44
CA ARG A 23 -28.18 32.31 -5.52
C ARG A 23 -27.21 31.75 -6.55
N GLU A 24 -26.14 32.46 -6.88
CA GLU A 24 -25.10 31.99 -7.79
C GLU A 24 -24.25 30.90 -7.15
N MET A 25 -23.90 31.01 -5.86
CA MET A 25 -23.24 29.95 -5.13
C MET A 25 -24.10 28.68 -5.05
N ARG A 26 -25.40 28.79 -4.73
CA ARG A 26 -26.31 27.64 -4.75
C ARG A 26 -26.47 27.02 -6.14
N LYS A 27 -26.47 27.83 -7.21
CA LYS A 27 -26.49 27.31 -8.58
C LYS A 27 -25.19 26.63 -8.97
N SER A 28 -24.03 27.12 -8.51
CA SER A 28 -22.72 26.49 -8.76
C SER A 28 -22.57 25.20 -7.95
N GLU A 29 -23.05 25.15 -6.70
CA GLU A 29 -23.10 23.93 -5.90
C GLU A 29 -24.07 22.89 -6.47
N TYR A 30 -25.23 23.30 -6.94
CA TYR A 30 -26.20 22.43 -7.59
C TYR A 30 -25.66 21.85 -8.90
N LYS A 31 -24.95 22.67 -9.71
CA LYS A 31 -24.30 22.23 -10.96
C LYS A 31 -23.11 21.29 -10.70
N ARG A 32 -22.43 21.45 -9.57
CA ARG A 32 -21.30 20.59 -9.17
C ARG A 32 -21.75 19.23 -8.65
N ASN A 33 -22.95 19.14 -8.05
CA ASN A 33 -23.51 17.90 -7.51
C ASN A 33 -24.34 17.09 -8.52
N HIS A 34 -24.84 17.71 -9.58
CA HIS A 34 -25.50 16.98 -10.67
C HIS A 34 -24.51 16.65 -11.78
N LEU A 35 -23.88 15.50 -11.63
CA LEU A 35 -23.15 14.91 -12.75
C LEU A 35 -24.11 14.73 -13.92
N SER A 36 -23.74 15.28 -15.07
CA SER A 36 -24.41 14.99 -16.34
C SER A 36 -24.57 13.48 -16.49
N VAL A 37 -25.66 13.03 -17.10
CA VAL A 37 -25.86 11.61 -17.45
C VAL A 37 -24.63 11.03 -18.14
N TRP A 38 -23.94 11.82 -18.97
CA TRP A 38 -22.66 11.46 -19.58
C TRP A 38 -21.55 11.18 -18.55
N GLY A 39 -21.48 11.92 -17.47
CA GLY A 39 -20.52 11.67 -16.41
C GLY A 39 -20.76 10.35 -15.67
N TRP A 40 -22.02 9.94 -15.53
CA TRP A 40 -22.37 8.64 -14.98
C TRP A 40 -22.06 7.51 -15.96
N ILE A 41 -22.38 7.67 -17.25
CA ILE A 41 -22.05 6.70 -18.29
C ILE A 41 -20.54 6.45 -18.35
N VAL A 42 -19.74 7.51 -18.39
CA VAL A 42 -18.26 7.39 -18.41
C VAL A 42 -17.74 6.65 -17.18
N ARG A 43 -18.24 6.97 -15.99
CA ARG A 43 -17.84 6.26 -14.75
C ARG A 43 -18.21 4.78 -14.77
N ILE A 44 -19.41 4.44 -15.25
CA ILE A 44 -19.85 3.04 -15.36
C ILE A 44 -18.98 2.30 -16.36
N LEU A 45 -18.67 2.91 -17.53
CA LEU A 45 -17.77 2.32 -18.50
C LEU A 45 -16.38 2.05 -17.93
N PHE A 46 -15.80 3.01 -17.21
CA PHE A 46 -14.53 2.81 -16.53
C PHE A 46 -14.62 1.72 -15.44
N ALA A 47 -15.69 1.72 -14.64
CA ALA A 47 -15.89 0.69 -13.64
C ALA A 47 -15.98 -0.72 -14.27
N ILE A 48 -16.72 -0.89 -15.36
CA ILE A 48 -16.78 -2.15 -16.09
C ILE A 48 -15.42 -2.52 -16.66
N LEU A 49 -14.72 -1.58 -17.30
CA LEU A 49 -13.40 -1.81 -17.89
C LEU A 49 -12.37 -2.28 -16.87
N PHE A 50 -12.36 -1.69 -15.66
CA PHE A 50 -11.43 -2.09 -14.59
C PHE A 50 -11.90 -3.33 -13.81
N ALA A 51 -13.20 -3.56 -13.68
CA ALA A 51 -13.73 -4.75 -13.03
C ALA A 51 -13.67 -6.01 -13.91
N PHE A 52 -13.66 -5.84 -15.22
CA PHE A 52 -13.66 -6.91 -16.21
C PHE A 52 -12.62 -8.02 -15.95
N PRO A 53 -11.31 -7.75 -15.74
CA PRO A 53 -10.33 -8.80 -15.49
C PRO A 53 -10.61 -9.57 -14.19
N LEU A 54 -11.08 -8.86 -13.15
CA LEU A 54 -11.41 -9.49 -11.87
C LEU A 54 -12.66 -10.37 -11.97
N VAL A 55 -13.68 -9.91 -12.69
CA VAL A 55 -14.90 -10.72 -12.95
C VAL A 55 -14.53 -11.97 -13.73
N PHE A 56 -13.72 -11.83 -14.80
CA PHE A 56 -13.25 -12.98 -15.57
C PHE A 56 -12.49 -13.97 -14.69
N MET A 57 -11.54 -13.50 -13.87
CA MET A 57 -10.75 -14.32 -12.96
C MET A 57 -11.66 -15.10 -11.99
N VAL A 58 -12.61 -14.41 -11.34
CA VAL A 58 -13.50 -15.04 -10.35
C VAL A 58 -14.47 -16.00 -11.04
N VAL A 59 -15.05 -15.66 -12.18
CA VAL A 59 -15.97 -16.56 -12.89
C VAL A 59 -15.24 -17.79 -13.42
N SER A 60 -14.08 -17.61 -14.03
CA SER A 60 -13.27 -18.70 -14.56
C SER A 60 -12.75 -19.64 -13.47
N SER A 61 -12.57 -19.14 -12.24
CA SER A 61 -12.13 -19.99 -11.11
C SER A 61 -13.12 -21.12 -10.76
N PHE A 62 -14.37 -21.00 -11.16
CA PHE A 62 -15.41 -22.03 -10.95
C PHE A 62 -15.63 -22.95 -12.16
N LYS A 63 -14.97 -22.70 -13.30
CA LYS A 63 -15.15 -23.47 -14.53
C LYS A 63 -14.00 -24.44 -14.77
N PRO A 64 -14.24 -25.59 -15.43
CA PRO A 64 -13.19 -26.45 -15.93
C PRO A 64 -12.43 -25.79 -17.09
N ASP A 65 -11.19 -26.21 -17.34
CA ASP A 65 -10.28 -25.58 -18.29
C ASP A 65 -10.80 -25.56 -19.73
N ASP A 66 -11.46 -26.64 -20.15
CA ASP A 66 -12.08 -26.77 -21.47
C ASP A 66 -13.20 -25.74 -21.71
N GLU A 67 -14.04 -25.49 -20.70
CA GLU A 67 -15.07 -24.46 -20.80
C GLU A 67 -14.49 -23.05 -20.75
N ILE A 68 -13.45 -22.81 -19.95
CA ILE A 68 -12.75 -21.52 -19.95
C ILE A 68 -12.26 -21.19 -21.35
N MET A 69 -11.59 -22.16 -22.02
CA MET A 69 -11.06 -21.97 -23.37
C MET A 69 -12.18 -21.83 -24.44
N ALA A 70 -13.25 -22.58 -24.32
CA ALA A 70 -14.38 -22.49 -25.24
C ALA A 70 -15.12 -21.14 -25.14
N ASP A 71 -15.17 -20.57 -23.95
CA ASP A 71 -15.90 -19.33 -23.66
C ASP A 71 -15.12 -18.06 -23.95
N LEU A 72 -13.80 -18.10 -24.22
CA LEU A 72 -12.93 -16.91 -24.38
C LEU A 72 -13.44 -15.92 -25.46
N GLY A 73 -14.12 -16.41 -26.50
CA GLY A 73 -14.66 -15.59 -27.58
C GLY A 73 -16.10 -15.08 -27.35
N SER A 74 -16.66 -15.30 -26.16
CA SER A 74 -18.09 -15.02 -25.90
C SER A 74 -18.31 -14.33 -24.55
N PHE A 75 -19.49 -13.70 -24.39
CA PHE A 75 -19.89 -13.14 -23.09
C PHE A 75 -20.05 -14.18 -21.99
N LYS A 76 -20.11 -15.47 -22.32
CA LYS A 76 -20.17 -16.57 -21.35
C LYS A 76 -18.93 -16.61 -20.47
N ALA A 77 -17.78 -16.11 -20.95
CA ALA A 77 -16.55 -15.98 -20.15
C ALA A 77 -16.76 -15.20 -18.85
N PHE A 78 -17.74 -14.28 -18.81
CA PHE A 78 -18.04 -13.41 -17.66
C PHE A 78 -19.26 -13.85 -16.86
N LEU A 79 -19.88 -14.96 -17.23
CA LEU A 79 -21.09 -15.46 -16.60
C LEU A 79 -20.85 -16.84 -15.97
N PRO A 80 -21.39 -17.10 -14.78
CA PRO A 80 -21.29 -18.39 -14.12
C PRO A 80 -22.26 -19.39 -14.75
N VAL A 81 -22.00 -19.72 -16.01
CA VAL A 81 -22.80 -20.68 -16.81
C VAL A 81 -21.95 -21.89 -17.18
N GLY A 82 -22.59 -23.05 -17.47
CA GLY A 82 -21.89 -24.30 -17.73
C GLY A 82 -21.67 -25.13 -16.45
N HIS A 83 -20.57 -25.88 -16.38
CA HIS A 83 -20.23 -26.72 -15.23
C HIS A 83 -19.53 -25.90 -14.13
N VAL A 84 -20.33 -25.15 -13.38
CA VAL A 84 -19.83 -24.33 -12.26
C VAL A 84 -19.63 -25.23 -11.03
N SER A 85 -18.38 -25.30 -10.53
CA SER A 85 -18.03 -26.14 -9.37
C SER A 85 -16.95 -25.53 -8.50
N MET A 86 -16.83 -25.99 -7.25
CA MET A 86 -15.73 -25.63 -6.33
C MET A 86 -14.48 -26.52 -6.52
N ASN A 87 -14.45 -27.36 -7.56
CA ASN A 87 -13.38 -28.33 -7.73
C ASN A 87 -12.00 -27.69 -7.84
N ASN A 88 -11.86 -26.57 -8.56
CA ASN A 88 -10.59 -25.86 -8.70
C ASN A 88 -10.07 -25.37 -7.33
N TYR A 89 -10.96 -24.84 -6.49
CA TYR A 89 -10.57 -24.42 -5.13
C TYR A 89 -10.16 -25.62 -4.27
N SER A 90 -10.90 -26.73 -4.30
CA SER A 90 -10.53 -27.95 -3.59
C SER A 90 -9.14 -28.43 -4.02
N GLN A 91 -8.88 -28.47 -5.34
CA GLN A 91 -7.60 -28.89 -5.89
C GLN A 91 -6.45 -27.94 -5.54
N VAL A 92 -6.70 -26.63 -5.47
CA VAL A 92 -5.71 -25.64 -5.02
C VAL A 92 -5.22 -25.96 -3.62
N PHE A 93 -6.10 -26.26 -2.68
CA PHE A 93 -5.72 -26.55 -1.29
C PHE A 93 -5.19 -27.98 -1.06
N THR A 94 -5.41 -28.90 -1.99
CA THR A 94 -4.88 -30.28 -1.91
C THR A 94 -3.55 -30.45 -2.62
N ARG A 95 -3.32 -29.74 -3.75
CA ARG A 95 -2.09 -29.83 -4.53
C ARG A 95 -0.96 -28.97 -4.00
N VAL A 96 -1.30 -27.86 -3.35
CA VAL A 96 -0.35 -26.86 -2.83
C VAL A 96 -0.72 -26.56 -1.39
N PRO A 97 0.23 -26.40 -0.47
CA PRO A 97 -0.07 -25.92 0.89
C PRO A 97 -0.45 -24.43 0.89
N ALA A 98 -1.50 -24.09 0.11
CA ALA A 98 -1.92 -22.72 -0.15
C ALA A 98 -2.20 -21.94 1.14
N GLY A 99 -2.81 -22.60 2.16
CA GLY A 99 -3.04 -21.99 3.46
C GLY A 99 -1.74 -21.60 4.18
N ARG A 100 -0.68 -22.42 4.04
CA ARG A 100 0.65 -22.13 4.60
C ARG A 100 1.30 -20.96 3.88
N PHE A 101 1.22 -20.94 2.54
CA PHE A 101 1.77 -19.84 1.74
C PHE A 101 1.06 -18.50 2.04
N LEU A 102 -0.27 -18.52 2.20
CA LEU A 102 -1.03 -17.36 2.63
C LEU A 102 -0.59 -16.86 4.00
N LEU A 103 -0.48 -17.76 4.98
CA LEU A 103 -0.02 -17.42 6.32
C LEU A 103 1.37 -16.82 6.31
N ASN A 104 2.30 -17.41 5.57
CA ASN A 104 3.66 -16.88 5.40
C ASN A 104 3.62 -15.47 4.80
N SER A 105 2.85 -15.25 3.73
CA SER A 105 2.71 -13.93 3.12
C SER A 105 2.13 -12.91 4.07
N VAL A 106 1.12 -13.28 4.86
CA VAL A 106 0.55 -12.39 5.88
C VAL A 106 1.61 -12.04 6.93
N ILE A 107 2.33 -13.03 7.47
CA ILE A 107 3.37 -12.80 8.47
C ILE A 107 4.49 -11.91 7.91
N ILE A 108 5.03 -12.27 6.74
CA ILE A 108 6.11 -11.51 6.09
C ILE A 108 5.67 -10.07 5.85
N THR A 109 4.50 -9.88 5.23
CA THR A 109 4.02 -8.55 4.86
C THR A 109 3.69 -7.71 6.09
N VAL A 110 2.91 -8.24 7.04
CA VAL A 110 2.50 -7.49 8.24
C VAL A 110 3.71 -7.12 9.09
N VAL A 111 4.62 -8.07 9.35
CA VAL A 111 5.81 -7.80 10.16
C VAL A 111 6.72 -6.79 9.48
N THR A 112 6.95 -6.91 8.15
CA THR A 112 7.76 -5.94 7.41
C THR A 112 7.14 -4.54 7.45
N VAL A 113 5.83 -4.44 7.22
CA VAL A 113 5.13 -3.14 7.23
C VAL A 113 5.15 -2.50 8.62
N VAL A 114 4.85 -3.27 9.68
CA VAL A 114 4.84 -2.74 11.06
C VAL A 114 6.25 -2.28 11.48
N LEU A 115 7.26 -3.12 11.28
CA LEU A 115 8.64 -2.74 11.56
C LEU A 115 9.09 -1.58 10.67
N GLY A 116 8.68 -1.58 9.40
CA GLY A 116 8.94 -0.51 8.45
C GLY A 116 8.35 0.83 8.88
N VAL A 117 7.10 0.87 9.34
CA VAL A 117 6.48 2.08 9.90
C VAL A 117 7.32 2.61 11.06
N ILE A 118 7.72 1.76 11.99
CA ILE A 118 8.51 2.16 13.17
C ILE A 118 9.89 2.68 12.75
N VAL A 119 10.64 1.88 12.00
CA VAL A 119 12.03 2.20 11.65
C VAL A 119 12.11 3.44 10.74
N ASN A 120 11.27 3.49 9.69
CA ASN A 120 11.32 4.58 8.71
C ASN A 120 10.81 5.91 9.29
N SER A 121 9.78 5.88 10.15
CA SER A 121 9.30 7.10 10.81
C SER A 121 10.30 7.61 11.86
N MET A 122 10.95 6.71 12.61
CA MET A 122 12.01 7.11 13.55
C MET A 122 13.21 7.71 12.83
N ALA A 123 13.65 7.11 11.71
CA ALA A 123 14.71 7.64 10.87
C ALA A 123 14.35 9.03 10.32
N ALA A 124 13.15 9.18 9.78
CA ALA A 124 12.63 10.45 9.27
C ALA A 124 12.55 11.51 10.39
N PHE A 125 12.07 11.14 11.58
CA PHE A 125 12.01 12.03 12.73
C PHE A 125 13.41 12.50 13.14
N ALA A 126 14.37 11.61 13.20
CA ALA A 126 15.76 11.95 13.52
C ALA A 126 16.34 12.95 12.52
N ILE A 127 16.16 12.72 11.22
CA ILE A 127 16.66 13.59 10.16
C ILE A 127 15.97 14.97 10.18
N GLN A 128 14.65 15.01 10.40
CA GLN A 128 13.86 16.25 10.28
C GLN A 128 13.86 17.07 11.55
N ARG A 129 13.84 16.45 12.74
CA ARG A 129 13.66 17.15 14.03
C ARG A 129 14.95 17.30 14.85
N LEU A 130 15.84 16.33 14.78
CA LEU A 130 17.07 16.40 15.54
C LEU A 130 18.13 17.24 14.83
N GLN A 131 19.05 17.81 15.61
CA GLN A 131 20.18 18.58 15.08
C GLN A 131 21.32 17.65 14.65
N VAL A 132 21.08 16.86 13.58
CA VAL A 132 22.08 15.95 13.02
C VAL A 132 22.97 16.70 12.05
N LYS A 133 24.30 16.72 12.33
CA LYS A 133 25.27 17.27 11.37
C LYS A 133 25.29 16.42 10.10
N GLY A 134 25.30 17.07 8.95
CA GLY A 134 25.33 16.35 7.66
C GLY A 134 23.99 15.72 7.22
N LYS A 135 22.87 16.07 7.84
CA LYS A 135 21.55 15.53 7.49
C LYS A 135 21.20 15.63 6.01
N GLY A 136 21.65 16.70 5.32
CA GLY A 136 21.45 16.85 3.87
C GLY A 136 22.16 15.77 3.06
N ILE A 137 23.37 15.39 3.45
CA ILE A 137 24.13 14.31 2.81
C ILE A 137 23.41 12.98 3.03
N VAL A 138 22.99 12.68 4.27
CA VAL A 138 22.24 11.46 4.59
C VAL A 138 20.95 11.39 3.77
N PHE A 139 20.21 12.49 3.68
CA PHE A 139 18.99 12.57 2.89
C PHE A 139 19.24 12.35 1.39
N THR A 140 20.30 12.96 0.84
CA THR A 140 20.70 12.75 -0.55
C THR A 140 21.05 11.27 -0.83
N PHE A 141 21.78 10.62 0.08
CA PHE A 141 22.06 9.18 -0.05
C PHE A 141 20.79 8.34 -0.03
N ILE A 142 19.84 8.64 0.87
CA ILE A 142 18.55 7.95 0.91
C ILE A 142 17.82 8.10 -0.45
N LEU A 143 17.77 9.32 -0.99
CA LEU A 143 17.15 9.54 -2.30
C LEU A 143 17.88 8.82 -3.44
N ALA A 144 19.21 8.78 -3.41
CA ALA A 144 20.00 8.08 -4.40
C ALA A 144 19.69 6.57 -4.43
N THR A 145 19.41 5.95 -3.28
CA THR A 145 19.03 4.53 -3.23
C THR A 145 17.71 4.23 -3.93
N LEU A 146 16.80 5.20 -4.08
CA LEU A 146 15.55 5.03 -4.82
C LEU A 146 15.76 4.79 -6.32
N MET A 147 16.90 5.23 -6.86
CA MET A 147 17.22 5.07 -8.28
C MET A 147 17.77 3.68 -8.61
N VAL A 148 18.14 2.90 -7.59
CA VAL A 148 18.74 1.57 -7.79
C VAL A 148 17.63 0.51 -7.83
N PRO A 149 17.37 -0.13 -8.97
CA PRO A 149 16.37 -1.19 -9.06
C PRO A 149 16.79 -2.42 -8.23
N PHE A 150 15.80 -3.12 -7.67
CA PHE A 150 16.04 -4.27 -6.80
C PHE A 150 16.90 -5.36 -7.46
N GLU A 151 16.69 -5.61 -8.72
CA GLU A 151 17.37 -6.64 -9.52
C GLU A 151 18.90 -6.42 -9.54
N THR A 152 19.33 -5.18 -9.47
CA THR A 152 20.76 -4.81 -9.49
C THR A 152 21.48 -5.25 -8.21
N TYR A 153 20.81 -5.16 -7.05
CA TYR A 153 21.43 -5.51 -5.78
C TYR A 153 20.95 -6.82 -5.18
N ALA A 154 20.04 -7.55 -5.83
CA ALA A 154 19.53 -8.84 -5.35
C ALA A 154 20.64 -9.87 -5.12
N ILE A 155 21.59 -10.00 -6.07
CA ILE A 155 22.73 -10.94 -5.95
C ILE A 155 23.70 -10.52 -4.85
N PRO A 156 24.19 -9.26 -4.78
CA PRO A 156 24.96 -8.78 -3.63
C PRO A 156 24.23 -8.96 -2.29
N LEU A 157 22.93 -8.71 -2.24
CA LEU A 157 22.13 -8.91 -1.03
C LEU A 157 22.08 -10.37 -0.62
N LEU A 158 21.91 -11.30 -1.59
CA LEU A 158 21.94 -12.75 -1.36
C LEU A 158 23.29 -13.17 -0.74
N TRP A 159 24.39 -12.66 -1.28
CA TRP A 159 25.72 -12.91 -0.73
C TRP A 159 25.84 -12.41 0.71
N TRP A 160 25.38 -11.18 0.98
CA TRP A 160 25.39 -10.55 2.30
C TRP A 160 24.60 -11.38 3.34
N VAL A 161 23.34 -11.73 3.04
CA VAL A 161 22.49 -12.48 3.97
C VAL A 161 23.04 -13.88 4.28
N ASN A 162 23.83 -14.44 3.36
CA ASN A 162 24.53 -15.71 3.57
C ASN A 162 25.76 -15.61 4.49
N GLN A 163 26.27 -14.40 4.75
CA GLN A 163 27.36 -14.18 5.70
C GLN A 163 26.84 -13.85 7.12
N LEU A 164 25.57 -13.50 7.26
CA LEU A 164 25.01 -13.13 8.56
C LEU A 164 24.95 -14.33 9.51
N PRO A 165 25.23 -14.12 10.81
CA PRO A 165 25.13 -15.19 11.80
C PRO A 165 23.66 -15.58 12.04
N LYS A 166 23.40 -16.88 12.09
CA LYS A 166 22.10 -17.47 12.40
C LYS A 166 22.21 -18.24 13.71
N ALA A 167 21.45 -17.83 14.71
CA ALA A 167 21.32 -18.56 15.95
C ALA A 167 20.48 -19.83 15.72
N GLN A 168 20.95 -20.96 16.17
CA GLN A 168 20.26 -22.24 16.17
C GLN A 168 20.32 -22.84 17.56
N ILE A 169 19.23 -23.46 17.97
CA ILE A 169 19.12 -24.18 19.25
C ILE A 169 18.79 -25.63 18.93
N ASP A 170 19.61 -26.53 19.41
CA ASP A 170 19.35 -27.95 19.35
C ASP A 170 19.54 -28.61 20.75
N GLN A 171 19.54 -29.93 20.80
CA GLN A 171 19.76 -30.70 22.05
C GLN A 171 21.13 -30.45 22.71
N PHE A 172 22.10 -29.86 22.00
CA PHE A 172 23.45 -29.54 22.50
C PHE A 172 23.56 -28.06 22.94
N GLY A 173 22.54 -27.25 22.74
CA GLY A 173 22.49 -25.86 23.17
C GLY A 173 22.37 -24.84 22.05
N LEU A 174 22.68 -23.58 22.35
CA LEU A 174 22.69 -22.46 21.41
C LEU A 174 24.03 -22.42 20.67
N TYR A 175 23.97 -22.47 19.34
CA TYR A 175 25.15 -22.29 18.51
C TYR A 175 24.84 -21.34 17.32
N PHE A 176 25.88 -20.80 16.73
CA PHE A 176 25.76 -19.87 15.60
C PHE A 176 26.30 -20.51 14.32
N THR A 177 25.45 -20.54 13.29
CA THR A 177 25.83 -20.89 11.93
C THR A 177 25.81 -19.65 11.04
N LYS A 178 26.29 -19.74 9.81
CA LYS A 178 26.17 -18.67 8.81
C LYS A 178 24.97 -18.92 7.91
N GLY A 179 24.39 -17.82 7.42
CA GLY A 179 23.36 -17.84 6.42
C GLY A 179 21.95 -17.71 6.96
N TRP A 180 21.26 -16.68 6.48
CA TRP A 180 19.85 -16.44 6.78
C TRP A 180 18.91 -17.06 5.74
N THR A 181 19.44 -17.59 4.64
CA THR A 181 18.62 -18.30 3.65
C THR A 181 17.73 -19.35 4.30
N ASN A 182 16.62 -19.59 3.67
CA ASN A 182 15.59 -20.53 4.14
C ASN A 182 15.04 -20.20 5.53
N THR A 183 14.72 -18.90 5.75
CA THR A 183 14.05 -18.40 6.95
C THR A 183 12.99 -17.36 6.56
N LEU A 184 12.06 -17.07 7.48
CA LEU A 184 11.14 -15.94 7.29
C LEU A 184 11.89 -14.60 7.44
N TRP A 185 12.90 -14.52 8.30
CA TRP A 185 13.64 -13.29 8.57
C TRP A 185 14.39 -12.75 7.35
N VAL A 186 14.91 -13.61 6.48
CA VAL A 186 15.56 -13.18 5.24
C VAL A 186 14.57 -12.50 4.28
N GLN A 187 13.30 -12.83 4.40
CA GLN A 187 12.23 -12.22 3.59
C GLN A 187 11.71 -10.91 4.20
N ILE A 188 11.97 -10.65 5.48
CA ILE A 188 11.46 -9.50 6.25
C ILE A 188 12.53 -8.41 6.38
N ILE A 189 13.64 -8.72 7.03
CA ILE A 189 14.61 -7.74 7.52
C ILE A 189 15.20 -6.85 6.43
N PRO A 190 15.58 -7.36 5.23
CA PRO A 190 16.14 -6.51 4.18
C PRO A 190 15.21 -5.41 3.67
N PHE A 191 13.89 -5.55 3.88
CA PHE A 191 12.86 -4.65 3.35
C PHE A 191 12.22 -3.75 4.41
N VAL A 192 12.63 -3.87 5.69
CA VAL A 192 12.13 -3.02 6.78
C VAL A 192 12.51 -1.56 6.57
N ALA A 193 13.78 -1.28 6.26
CA ALA A 193 14.24 0.06 5.93
C ALA A 193 13.94 0.36 4.46
N ASN A 194 13.09 1.36 4.21
CA ASN A 194 12.66 1.73 2.87
C ASN A 194 12.84 3.23 2.65
N ALA A 195 13.67 3.58 1.69
CA ALA A 195 14.03 4.97 1.39
C ALA A 195 12.82 5.83 1.02
N PHE A 196 11.85 5.28 0.27
CA PHE A 196 10.64 6.01 -0.12
C PHE A 196 9.75 6.30 1.08
N SER A 197 9.61 5.34 1.99
CA SER A 197 8.86 5.53 3.24
C SER A 197 9.50 6.59 4.13
N ILE A 198 10.84 6.59 4.26
CA ILE A 198 11.58 7.64 5.00
C ILE A 198 11.33 9.01 4.36
N TYR A 199 11.43 9.10 3.03
CA TYR A 199 11.15 10.33 2.29
C TYR A 199 9.74 10.86 2.55
N LEU A 200 8.72 10.00 2.46
CA LEU A 200 7.32 10.38 2.70
C LEU A 200 7.13 10.93 4.13
N TYR A 201 7.71 10.27 5.13
CA TYR A 201 7.64 10.77 6.50
C TYR A 201 8.37 12.09 6.68
N ILE A 202 9.56 12.29 6.08
CA ILE A 202 10.29 13.57 6.13
C ILE A 202 9.42 14.70 5.58
N GLN A 203 8.83 14.51 4.39
CA GLN A 203 7.96 15.49 3.74
C GLN A 203 6.73 15.82 4.59
N TYR A 204 6.12 14.80 5.20
CA TYR A 204 4.96 15.02 6.05
C TYR A 204 5.33 15.71 7.37
N PHE A 205 6.41 15.29 8.03
CA PHE A 205 6.85 15.91 9.29
C PHE A 205 7.24 17.37 9.13
N GLU A 206 7.67 17.78 7.94
CA GLU A 206 7.94 19.19 7.63
C GLU A 206 6.68 20.05 7.71
N THR A 207 5.52 19.49 7.45
CA THR A 207 4.22 20.21 7.52
C THR A 207 3.71 20.39 8.95
N ILE A 208 4.25 19.66 9.93
CA ILE A 208 3.86 19.76 11.35
C ILE A 208 4.61 20.94 11.99
N PRO A 209 3.92 21.94 12.59
CA PRO A 209 4.54 23.09 13.22
C PRO A 209 5.56 22.68 14.32
N ARG A 210 6.73 23.32 14.32
CA ARG A 210 7.78 23.07 15.33
C ARG A 210 7.42 23.60 16.70
N ASP A 211 6.54 24.59 16.78
CA ASP A 211 6.05 25.16 18.03
C ASP A 211 5.47 24.09 18.97
N LEU A 212 4.89 23.01 18.41
CA LEU A 212 4.41 21.87 19.19
C LEU A 212 5.54 21.12 19.89
N ASP A 213 6.68 20.97 19.21
CA ASP A 213 7.87 20.33 19.78
C ASP A 213 8.48 21.21 20.87
N GLU A 214 8.54 22.55 20.63
CA GLU A 214 9.10 23.53 21.57
C GLU A 214 8.24 23.61 22.84
N ALA A 215 6.92 23.73 22.71
CA ALA A 215 6.00 23.72 23.84
C ALA A 215 6.15 22.45 24.68
N ALA A 216 6.19 21.28 24.04
CA ALA A 216 6.39 20.02 24.76
C ALA A 216 7.75 19.94 25.47
N ARG A 217 8.79 20.55 24.91
CA ARG A 217 10.11 20.61 25.56
C ARG A 217 10.12 21.51 26.77
N VAL A 218 9.39 22.62 26.74
CA VAL A 218 9.19 23.49 27.92
C VAL A 218 8.50 22.72 29.04
N ASP A 219 7.54 21.82 28.69
CA ASP A 219 6.87 20.90 29.60
C ASP A 219 7.73 19.70 30.03
N GLY A 220 9.01 19.68 29.66
CA GLY A 220 9.98 18.63 30.06
C GLY A 220 9.86 17.34 29.25
N ALA A 221 9.21 17.34 28.07
CA ALA A 221 9.12 16.15 27.23
C ALA A 221 10.46 15.87 26.52
N GLY A 222 10.95 14.63 26.63
CA GLY A 222 12.06 14.13 25.83
C GLY A 222 11.65 13.83 24.37
N TRP A 223 12.62 13.72 23.46
CA TRP A 223 12.40 13.51 22.03
C TRP A 223 11.53 12.29 21.68
N PHE A 224 11.68 11.18 22.41
CA PHE A 224 10.86 10.00 22.20
C PHE A 224 9.38 10.23 22.57
N LYS A 225 9.12 11.05 23.61
CA LYS A 225 7.75 11.42 24.01
C LYS A 225 7.13 12.35 22.96
N ILE A 226 7.89 13.29 22.40
CA ILE A 226 7.46 14.15 21.28
C ILE A 226 7.14 13.30 20.05
N TYR A 227 8.05 12.41 19.65
CA TYR A 227 7.82 11.48 18.55
C TYR A 227 6.55 10.67 18.73
N SER A 228 6.42 9.96 19.85
CA SER A 228 5.34 8.97 20.03
C SER A 228 3.99 9.59 20.38
N ARG A 229 3.93 10.75 21.05
CA ARG A 229 2.68 11.36 21.52
C ARG A 229 2.21 12.56 20.72
N ILE A 230 3.08 13.18 19.92
CA ILE A 230 2.74 14.37 19.13
C ILE A 230 2.88 14.06 17.65
N VAL A 231 4.10 13.77 17.17
CA VAL A 231 4.39 13.67 15.75
C VAL A 231 3.71 12.46 15.10
N MET A 232 3.84 11.27 15.69
CA MET A 232 3.25 10.06 15.11
C MET A 232 1.71 10.05 15.09
N PRO A 233 0.99 10.46 16.13
CA PRO A 233 -0.47 10.58 16.09
C PRO A 233 -0.96 11.58 15.05
N LEU A 234 -0.27 12.71 14.86
CA LEU A 234 -0.59 13.69 13.82
C LEU A 234 -0.27 13.17 12.41
N SER A 235 0.59 12.17 12.28
CA SER A 235 1.04 11.63 10.99
C SER A 235 0.19 10.45 10.49
N GLY A 236 -1.03 10.29 11.00
CA GLY A 236 -1.95 9.23 10.56
C GLY A 236 -2.09 9.10 9.04
N PRO A 237 -2.33 10.19 8.29
CA PRO A 237 -2.45 10.13 6.82
C PRO A 237 -1.17 9.66 6.13
N ALA A 238 0.00 10.12 6.57
CA ALA A 238 1.29 9.66 6.03
C ALA A 238 1.54 8.19 6.35
N THR A 239 1.24 7.78 7.57
CA THR A 239 1.38 6.38 8.01
C THR A 239 0.48 5.46 7.18
N ALA A 240 -0.77 5.84 6.93
CA ALA A 240 -1.66 5.07 6.06
C ALA A 240 -1.09 4.93 4.65
N THR A 241 -0.53 6.00 4.09
CA THR A 241 0.11 5.97 2.77
C THR A 241 1.33 5.05 2.77
N VAL A 242 2.20 5.12 3.76
CA VAL A 242 3.36 4.23 3.90
C VAL A 242 2.93 2.77 4.04
N VAL A 243 1.92 2.47 4.86
CA VAL A 243 1.38 1.10 5.01
C VAL A 243 0.96 0.53 3.66
N ILE A 244 0.19 1.28 2.88
CA ILE A 244 -0.32 0.82 1.58
C ILE A 244 0.83 0.60 0.58
N LEU A 245 1.72 1.59 0.45
CA LEU A 245 2.83 1.56 -0.50
C LEU A 245 3.91 0.53 -0.13
N SER A 246 3.98 0.11 1.13
CA SER A 246 4.84 -0.99 1.57
C SER A 246 4.15 -2.34 1.46
N PHE A 247 2.82 -2.41 1.68
CA PHE A 247 2.06 -3.65 1.64
C PHE A 247 2.09 -4.28 0.24
N LEU A 248 1.76 -3.51 -0.80
CA LEU A 248 1.61 -4.05 -2.16
C LEU A 248 2.89 -4.70 -2.70
N PRO A 249 4.09 -4.06 -2.65
CA PRO A 249 5.32 -4.70 -3.09
C PRO A 249 5.68 -5.94 -2.26
N MET A 250 5.45 -5.91 -0.95
CA MET A 250 5.75 -7.05 -0.08
C MET A 250 4.82 -8.24 -0.34
N TRP A 251 3.52 -7.99 -0.54
CA TRP A 251 2.55 -9.03 -0.88
C TRP A 251 2.83 -9.69 -2.22
N ASN A 252 3.25 -8.90 -3.21
CA ASN A 252 3.55 -9.37 -4.57
C ASN A 252 5.00 -9.83 -4.75
N GLN A 253 5.79 -9.92 -3.69
CA GLN A 253 7.20 -10.28 -3.79
C GLN A 253 7.37 -11.72 -4.28
N TYR A 254 8.13 -11.88 -5.36
CA TYR A 254 8.33 -13.15 -6.04
C TYR A 254 9.81 -13.51 -6.19
N ILE A 255 10.60 -12.62 -6.79
CA ILE A 255 12.00 -12.91 -7.16
C ILE A 255 12.84 -13.20 -5.91
N TRP A 256 12.74 -12.38 -4.88
CA TRP A 256 13.54 -12.56 -3.68
C TRP A 256 13.24 -13.86 -2.93
N PRO A 257 11.98 -14.20 -2.60
CA PRO A 257 11.66 -15.47 -2.01
C PRO A 257 12.12 -16.67 -2.86
N LEU A 258 12.03 -16.56 -4.19
CA LEU A 258 12.50 -17.61 -5.10
C LEU A 258 14.01 -17.86 -4.95
N MET A 259 14.80 -16.81 -4.72
CA MET A 259 16.26 -16.89 -4.54
C MET A 259 16.67 -17.41 -3.16
N VAL A 260 15.93 -17.08 -2.09
CA VAL A 260 16.36 -17.29 -0.71
C VAL A 260 15.63 -18.39 0.05
N VAL A 261 14.50 -18.90 -0.51
CA VAL A 261 13.66 -19.92 0.15
C VAL A 261 13.62 -21.21 -0.65
N GLN A 262 14.19 -22.26 -0.07
CA GLN A 262 14.20 -23.59 -0.65
C GLN A 262 13.08 -24.47 -0.08
N SER A 263 12.82 -24.37 1.23
CA SER A 263 11.78 -25.14 1.90
C SER A 263 10.39 -24.68 1.49
N GLU A 264 9.53 -25.61 1.13
CA GLU A 264 8.14 -25.35 0.78
C GLU A 264 7.37 -24.65 1.91
N ASP A 265 7.63 -25.05 3.16
CA ASP A 265 6.96 -24.49 4.35
C ASP A 265 7.16 -22.98 4.57
N LEU A 266 8.17 -22.40 3.95
CA LEU A 266 8.52 -20.98 4.12
C LEU A 266 8.18 -20.12 2.90
N ARG A 267 7.62 -20.72 1.86
CA ARG A 267 7.27 -20.01 0.62
C ARG A 267 6.09 -19.07 0.83
N PRO A 268 6.17 -17.84 0.29
CA PRO A 268 5.04 -16.93 0.24
C PRO A 268 4.10 -17.26 -0.92
N VAL A 269 2.92 -16.65 -0.90
CA VAL A 269 1.81 -16.93 -1.81
C VAL A 269 2.15 -16.79 -3.29
N MET A 270 2.98 -15.82 -3.67
CA MET A 270 3.29 -15.58 -5.09
C MET A 270 4.10 -16.72 -5.74
N ILE A 271 4.87 -17.48 -4.97
CA ILE A 271 5.56 -18.68 -5.48
C ILE A 271 4.55 -19.81 -5.79
N GLY A 272 3.44 -19.86 -5.07
CA GLY A 272 2.43 -20.90 -5.27
C GLY A 272 1.81 -20.93 -6.66
N VAL A 273 1.78 -19.81 -7.39
CA VAL A 273 1.26 -19.76 -8.76
C VAL A 273 2.02 -20.71 -9.70
N GLN A 274 3.33 -20.88 -9.50
CA GLN A 274 4.16 -21.73 -10.36
C GLN A 274 3.74 -23.20 -10.34
N TYR A 275 3.19 -23.70 -9.24
CA TYR A 275 2.77 -25.10 -9.12
C TYR A 275 1.69 -25.50 -10.13
N PHE A 276 0.88 -24.52 -10.57
CA PHE A 276 -0.19 -24.73 -11.52
C PHE A 276 0.21 -24.52 -12.99
N GLN A 277 1.46 -24.08 -13.22
CA GLN A 277 2.03 -23.87 -14.56
C GLN A 277 2.90 -25.03 -15.02
N GLN A 278 3.16 -26.03 -14.14
CA GLN A 278 4.03 -27.15 -14.45
C GLN A 278 3.31 -28.18 -15.33
N MET A 279 4.02 -28.76 -16.31
CA MET A 279 3.63 -29.83 -17.25
C MET A 279 2.31 -29.64 -18.03
N THR A 280 1.20 -29.35 -17.39
CA THR A 280 -0.10 -28.96 -17.99
C THR A 280 -0.63 -27.77 -17.22
N THR A 281 -0.81 -26.65 -17.92
CA THR A 281 -1.35 -25.44 -17.31
C THR A 281 -2.82 -25.65 -16.97
N SER A 282 -3.14 -25.61 -15.68
CA SER A 282 -4.53 -25.66 -15.18
C SER A 282 -5.08 -24.24 -14.97
N TRP A 283 -5.71 -23.69 -15.98
CA TRP A 283 -6.23 -22.33 -15.97
C TRP A 283 -7.26 -22.09 -14.86
N GLY A 284 -8.20 -22.99 -14.66
CA GLY A 284 -9.20 -22.88 -13.59
C GLY A 284 -8.57 -22.84 -12.21
N GLN A 285 -7.52 -23.64 -11.96
CA GLN A 285 -6.78 -23.62 -10.69
C GLN A 285 -5.95 -22.34 -10.52
N ILE A 286 -5.33 -21.84 -11.59
CA ILE A 286 -4.62 -20.55 -11.57
C ILE A 286 -5.60 -19.43 -11.21
N MET A 287 -6.79 -19.40 -11.84
CA MET A 287 -7.82 -18.40 -11.56
C MET A 287 -8.36 -18.52 -10.12
N ALA A 288 -8.56 -19.74 -9.62
CA ALA A 288 -8.98 -19.98 -8.25
C ALA A 288 -7.92 -19.52 -7.24
N TYR A 289 -6.66 -19.90 -7.46
CA TYR A 289 -5.56 -19.46 -6.60
C TYR A 289 -5.39 -17.93 -6.64
N SER A 290 -5.42 -17.34 -7.83
CA SER A 290 -5.34 -15.87 -8.00
C SER A 290 -6.49 -15.14 -7.32
N SER A 291 -7.70 -15.71 -7.35
CA SER A 291 -8.84 -15.16 -6.62
C SER A 291 -8.62 -15.17 -5.12
N VAL A 292 -8.08 -16.25 -4.56
CA VAL A 292 -7.76 -16.36 -3.13
C VAL A 292 -6.70 -15.33 -2.72
N ILE A 293 -5.61 -15.19 -3.48
CA ILE A 293 -4.51 -14.27 -3.15
C ILE A 293 -4.89 -12.79 -3.34
N THR A 294 -5.93 -12.51 -4.11
CA THR A 294 -6.44 -11.14 -4.32
C THR A 294 -7.28 -10.65 -3.14
N VAL A 295 -7.90 -11.54 -2.37
CA VAL A 295 -8.77 -11.18 -1.24
C VAL A 295 -8.07 -10.27 -0.21
N PRO A 296 -6.86 -10.57 0.31
CA PRO A 296 -6.17 -9.68 1.25
C PRO A 296 -5.86 -8.30 0.66
N VAL A 297 -5.57 -8.23 -0.64
CA VAL A 297 -5.31 -6.95 -1.33
C VAL A 297 -6.59 -6.10 -1.36
N ILE A 298 -7.73 -6.71 -1.66
CA ILE A 298 -9.04 -6.03 -1.64
C ILE A 298 -9.37 -5.55 -0.22
N ILE A 299 -9.12 -6.37 0.81
CA ILE A 299 -9.37 -6.00 2.20
C ILE A 299 -8.55 -4.76 2.57
N ILE A 300 -7.26 -4.74 2.28
CA ILE A 300 -6.39 -3.59 2.55
C ILE A 300 -6.89 -2.36 1.78
N PHE A 301 -7.25 -2.51 0.50
CA PHE A 301 -7.80 -1.40 -0.28
C PHE A 301 -9.08 -0.82 0.34
N VAL A 302 -10.01 -1.66 0.76
CA VAL A 302 -11.28 -1.23 1.38
C VAL A 302 -11.03 -0.52 2.71
N LEU A 303 -10.10 -1.02 3.54
CA LEU A 303 -9.74 -0.42 4.82
C LEU A 303 -9.13 0.97 4.66
N PHE A 304 -8.30 1.17 3.65
CA PHE A 304 -7.53 2.40 3.43
C PHE A 304 -8.02 3.27 2.28
N GLN A 305 -9.17 2.96 1.64
CA GLN A 305 -9.68 3.69 0.47
C GLN A 305 -9.86 5.20 0.69
N LYS A 306 -10.26 5.63 1.91
CA LYS A 306 -10.44 7.05 2.24
C LYS A 306 -9.10 7.81 2.18
N GLN A 307 -8.03 7.20 2.65
CA GLN A 307 -6.70 7.77 2.64
C GLN A 307 -6.15 7.86 1.20
N PHE A 308 -6.43 6.87 0.35
CA PHE A 308 -6.12 6.93 -1.08
C PHE A 308 -6.75 8.13 -1.77
N VAL A 309 -8.05 8.31 -1.59
CA VAL A 309 -8.79 9.39 -2.24
C VAL A 309 -8.31 10.77 -1.75
N SER A 310 -8.02 10.93 -0.46
CA SER A 310 -7.56 12.20 0.11
C SER A 310 -6.16 12.59 -0.37
N SER A 311 -5.25 11.63 -0.53
CA SER A 311 -3.89 11.90 -1.00
C SER A 311 -3.85 12.31 -2.48
N ILE A 312 -4.67 11.68 -3.33
CA ILE A 312 -4.82 12.02 -4.75
C ILE A 312 -5.47 13.41 -4.91
N ALA A 313 -6.50 13.71 -4.12
CA ALA A 313 -7.16 15.01 -4.14
C ALA A 313 -6.22 16.15 -3.72
N ALA A 314 -5.36 15.93 -2.72
CA ALA A 314 -4.38 16.92 -2.28
C ALA A 314 -3.28 17.19 -3.33
N SER A 315 -2.90 16.21 -4.13
CA SER A 315 -1.93 16.38 -5.22
C SER A 315 -2.54 17.06 -6.46
N GLY A 316 -3.84 16.91 -6.70
CA GLY A 316 -4.55 17.49 -7.84
C GLY A 316 -4.98 18.97 -7.69
N VAL A 317 -4.88 19.54 -6.49
CA VAL A 317 -5.31 20.95 -6.22
C VAL A 317 -4.12 21.93 -6.26
N LYS A 318 -2.91 21.50 -6.52
CA LYS A 318 -1.73 22.35 -6.74
C LYS A 318 -1.55 22.71 -8.23
N GLY A 319 -2.62 23.06 -8.92
CA GLY A 319 -2.63 23.63 -10.25
C GLY A 319 -3.40 24.94 -10.27
#